data_1a015f1e88daba1ea96422347935ab1c
#
_entry.id   1a015f1e88daba1ea96422347935ab1c
#
_cell.length_a   1.000
_cell.length_b   1.000
_cell.length_c   1.000
_cell.angle_alpha   90.00
_cell.angle_beta   90.00
_cell.angle_gamma   90.00
#
_symmetry.space_group_name_H-M   'P 1'
#
loop_
_entity.id
_entity.type
_entity.pdbx_description
1 polymer ?
#
loop_
_entity_poly.entity_id
_entity_poly.type
_entity_poly.pdbx_seq_one_letter_code
_entity_poly.pdbx_strand_id
1 'polypeptide(L)'
;MERTIALIRGDGIGPEIMDQALLALDAVAAKFGHHFTYREAPMGGAAIDAFGVPLPESSLKTCLESDSTLLSAIGGPKWDTIDPAIRPEKGLLALRAGMGLYANLRPARLIPQLRQASPLRSDIVDRGIDFMVVRELIGGAYFGEHHTWEENGEACASDLMAYREHEIRRILRVGFQTAMKRNKRLCSVDKANVLDSSKLWRKLVNETAADYPEVEVRHMYVDNCAMQIVRDPSQFDVIVTENLFGDILSDEASQITGSIGMIPSSSMGDGTRGLYEPIHGSAPDIAGKDIANPIGMILAAAMMLRYSLDMPKEAEAMEQAVSAALEAGLRTADIVEPGQTAVGCVAMGHAIAERI
;
A
#
# COMPACT_ATOMS: atom_id res chain seq x y z
N MET A 1 25.27 -1.41 8.47
CA MET A 1 24.86 -0.02 8.15
C MET A 1 24.00 0.49 9.29
N GLU A 2 24.02 1.82 9.54
CA GLU A 2 23.11 2.47 10.48
C GLU A 2 22.00 3.17 9.69
N ARG A 3 20.75 3.02 10.15
CA ARG A 3 19.57 3.65 9.53
C ARG A 3 18.58 4.10 10.61
N THR A 4 17.92 5.23 10.37
CA THR A 4 16.87 5.75 11.22
C THR A 4 15.51 5.58 10.54
N ILE A 5 14.57 4.97 11.26
CA ILE A 5 13.22 4.67 10.77
C ILE A 5 12.21 5.39 11.66
N ALA A 6 11.37 6.22 11.05
CA ALA A 6 10.22 6.80 11.75
C ALA A 6 9.11 5.76 11.88
N LEU A 7 8.50 5.66 13.07
CA LEU A 7 7.43 4.73 13.37
C LEU A 7 6.13 5.45 13.63
N ILE A 8 5.10 5.14 12.86
CA ILE A 8 3.72 5.54 13.09
C ILE A 8 2.94 4.28 13.45
N ARG A 9 2.78 4.03 14.75
CA ARG A 9 2.09 2.84 15.25
C ARG A 9 0.60 2.86 14.95
N GLY A 10 0.00 4.05 14.81
CA GLY A 10 -1.38 4.21 14.42
C GLY A 10 -2.40 3.77 15.46
N ASP A 11 -3.52 3.25 14.98
CA ASP A 11 -4.74 2.97 15.73
C ASP A 11 -5.13 1.48 15.61
N GLY A 12 -6.05 1.01 16.45
CA GLY A 12 -6.60 -0.34 16.38
C GLY A 12 -5.55 -1.45 16.47
N ILE A 13 -5.47 -2.32 15.44
CA ILE A 13 -4.45 -3.38 15.36
C ILE A 13 -3.04 -2.86 15.06
N GLY A 14 -2.92 -1.57 14.77
CA GLY A 14 -1.66 -0.96 14.34
C GLY A 14 -0.47 -1.25 15.25
N PRO A 15 -0.55 -1.00 16.56
CA PRO A 15 0.56 -1.26 17.48
C PRO A 15 1.01 -2.73 17.49
N GLU A 16 0.07 -3.69 17.52
CA GLU A 16 0.40 -5.12 17.62
C GLU A 16 1.08 -5.66 16.35
N ILE A 17 0.66 -5.25 15.15
CA ILE A 17 1.30 -5.69 13.90
C ILE A 17 2.64 -4.96 13.67
N MET A 18 2.79 -3.72 14.14
CA MET A 18 4.06 -2.99 14.11
C MET A 18 5.12 -3.70 14.96
N ASP A 19 4.76 -4.15 16.16
CA ASP A 19 5.69 -4.89 17.03
C ASP A 19 6.24 -6.14 16.35
N GLN A 20 5.43 -6.85 15.54
CA GLN A 20 5.88 -8.02 14.81
C GLN A 20 6.81 -7.65 13.63
N ALA A 21 6.57 -6.53 12.96
CA ALA A 21 7.47 -6.03 11.93
C ALA A 21 8.82 -5.58 12.50
N LEU A 22 8.81 -4.94 13.67
CA LEU A 22 10.04 -4.56 14.37
C LEU A 22 10.85 -5.79 14.81
N LEU A 23 10.19 -6.82 15.32
CA LEU A 23 10.84 -8.09 15.67
C LEU A 23 11.54 -8.72 14.45
N ALA A 24 10.90 -8.72 13.28
CA ALA A 24 11.50 -9.21 12.04
C ALA A 24 12.65 -8.31 11.57
N LEU A 25 12.54 -6.98 11.66
CA LEU A 25 13.64 -6.06 11.35
C LEU A 25 14.84 -6.23 12.28
N ASP A 26 14.62 -6.47 13.57
CA ASP A 26 15.69 -6.70 14.54
C ASP A 26 16.41 -8.04 14.25
N ALA A 27 15.68 -9.09 13.81
CA ALA A 27 16.27 -10.34 13.36
C ALA A 27 17.14 -10.13 12.10
N VAL A 28 16.67 -9.34 11.13
CA VAL A 28 17.47 -8.94 9.95
C VAL A 28 18.72 -8.17 10.39
N ALA A 29 18.57 -7.19 11.28
CA ALA A 29 19.68 -6.40 11.78
C ALA A 29 20.78 -7.29 12.42
N ALA A 30 20.35 -8.24 13.25
CA ALA A 30 21.26 -9.19 13.91
C ALA A 30 21.96 -10.10 12.89
N LYS A 31 21.23 -10.66 11.91
CA LYS A 31 21.78 -11.56 10.90
C LYS A 31 22.81 -10.89 9.98
N PHE A 32 22.53 -9.66 9.53
CA PHE A 32 23.32 -8.96 8.52
C PHE A 32 24.28 -7.91 9.11
N GLY A 33 24.31 -7.72 10.43
CA GLY A 33 25.20 -6.77 11.09
C GLY A 33 24.80 -5.30 10.85
N HIS A 34 23.52 -5.00 10.90
CA HIS A 34 22.98 -3.65 10.78
C HIS A 34 22.55 -3.11 12.14
N HIS A 35 22.31 -1.79 12.20
CA HIS A 35 21.75 -1.11 13.36
C HIS A 35 20.62 -0.18 12.91
N PHE A 36 19.40 -0.45 13.38
CA PHE A 36 18.23 0.39 13.13
C PHE A 36 17.90 1.19 14.38
N THR A 37 17.72 2.50 14.19
CA THR A 37 17.22 3.42 15.23
C THR A 37 15.77 3.76 14.91
N TYR A 38 14.88 3.48 15.85
CA TYR A 38 13.46 3.74 15.70
C TYR A 38 13.07 5.06 16.40
N ARG A 39 12.32 5.92 15.70
CA ARG A 39 11.81 7.19 16.21
C ARG A 39 10.29 7.22 16.12
N GLU A 40 9.63 7.35 17.25
CA GLU A 40 8.16 7.45 17.29
C GLU A 40 7.68 8.77 16.66
N ALA A 41 6.66 8.67 15.79
CA ALA A 41 6.00 9.77 15.11
C ALA A 41 4.47 9.60 15.24
N PRO A 42 3.85 10.01 16.35
CA PRO A 42 2.42 9.85 16.57
C PRO A 42 1.59 10.48 15.44
N MET A 43 0.61 9.74 14.91
CA MET A 43 -0.32 10.19 13.88
C MET A 43 -1.66 9.46 14.01
N GLY A 44 -2.69 9.96 13.34
CA GLY A 44 -4.02 9.37 13.33
C GLY A 44 -4.84 9.68 14.57
N GLY A 45 -5.69 8.77 14.97
CA GLY A 45 -6.56 8.91 16.13
C GLY A 45 -5.80 9.03 17.44
N ALA A 46 -4.71 8.29 17.60
CA ALA A 46 -3.84 8.39 18.76
C ALA A 46 -3.24 9.79 18.92
N ALA A 47 -2.88 10.45 17.81
CA ALA A 47 -2.39 11.83 17.85
C ALA A 47 -3.50 12.84 18.13
N ILE A 48 -4.70 12.62 17.62
CA ILE A 48 -5.88 13.46 17.94
C ILE A 48 -6.15 13.41 19.45
N ASP A 49 -6.15 12.22 20.04
CA ASP A 49 -6.38 12.07 21.48
C ASP A 49 -5.31 12.74 22.34
N ALA A 50 -4.06 12.71 21.91
CA ALA A 50 -2.94 13.23 22.69
C ALA A 50 -2.66 14.74 22.44
N PHE A 51 -2.87 15.21 21.21
CA PHE A 51 -2.42 16.54 20.76
C PHE A 51 -3.54 17.38 20.11
N GLY A 52 -4.74 16.83 19.89
CA GLY A 52 -5.87 17.51 19.26
C GLY A 52 -5.75 17.67 17.73
N VAL A 53 -4.72 17.09 17.11
CA VAL A 53 -4.47 17.16 15.65
C VAL A 53 -4.07 15.78 15.11
N PRO A 54 -4.48 15.41 13.87
CA PRO A 54 -4.20 14.10 13.31
C PRO A 54 -2.73 13.90 12.90
N LEU A 55 -1.99 14.98 12.63
CA LEU A 55 -0.55 14.96 12.32
C LEU A 55 0.12 16.14 13.03
N PRO A 56 0.77 15.93 14.18
CA PRO A 56 1.62 16.94 14.82
C PRO A 56 2.80 17.33 13.92
N GLU A 57 3.21 18.60 13.97
CA GLU A 57 4.37 19.09 13.20
C GLU A 57 5.66 18.32 13.56
N SER A 58 5.82 17.96 14.84
CA SER A 58 6.94 17.16 15.32
C SER A 58 6.99 15.78 14.67
N SER A 59 5.83 15.15 14.42
CA SER A 59 5.75 13.85 13.75
C SER A 59 6.14 13.93 12.28
N LEU A 60 5.63 14.93 11.54
CA LEU A 60 6.07 15.20 10.18
C LEU A 60 7.57 15.44 10.09
N LYS A 61 8.11 16.26 11.01
CA LYS A 61 9.55 16.52 11.10
C LYS A 61 10.35 15.23 11.34
N THR A 62 9.90 14.36 12.24
CA THR A 62 10.54 13.07 12.50
C THR A 62 10.59 12.21 11.23
N CYS A 63 9.48 12.14 10.47
CA CYS A 63 9.43 11.41 9.20
C CYS A 63 10.39 12.01 8.15
N LEU A 64 10.48 13.34 8.07
CA LEU A 64 11.37 14.03 7.14
C LEU A 64 12.86 13.89 7.48
N GLU A 65 13.21 13.76 8.76
CA GLU A 65 14.58 13.58 9.24
C GLU A 65 15.04 12.12 9.25
N SER A 66 14.14 11.16 9.07
CA SER A 66 14.45 9.73 9.03
C SER A 66 14.77 9.24 7.63
N ASP A 67 15.50 8.13 7.51
CA ASP A 67 15.80 7.49 6.22
C ASP A 67 14.54 6.96 5.53
N SER A 68 13.56 6.50 6.32
CA SER A 68 12.27 6.03 5.85
C SER A 68 11.23 6.03 6.97
N THR A 69 9.96 5.75 6.63
CA THR A 69 8.85 5.72 7.58
C THR A 69 8.07 4.42 7.44
N LEU A 70 7.81 3.77 8.57
CA LEU A 70 6.82 2.70 8.69
C LEU A 70 5.54 3.25 9.31
N LEU A 71 4.43 3.00 8.66
CA LEU A 71 3.09 3.29 9.14
C LEU A 71 2.31 1.99 9.26
N SER A 72 1.59 1.80 10.33
CA SER A 72 0.73 0.64 10.48
C SER A 72 -0.68 0.90 9.93
N ALA A 73 -1.64 1.22 10.77
CA ALA A 73 -3.00 1.50 10.34
C ALA A 73 -3.57 2.68 11.14
N ILE A 74 -4.44 3.47 10.55
CA ILE A 74 -5.02 4.65 11.21
C ILE A 74 -6.54 4.65 11.08
N GLY A 75 -7.19 5.45 11.96
CA GLY A 75 -8.61 5.68 11.95
C GLY A 75 -9.41 4.70 12.81
N GLY A 76 -10.70 4.92 12.86
CA GLY A 76 -11.66 4.08 13.57
C GLY A 76 -12.93 4.83 13.94
N PRO A 77 -14.02 4.11 14.30
CA PRO A 77 -15.34 4.69 14.55
C PRO A 77 -15.37 5.77 15.63
N LYS A 78 -14.39 5.76 16.54
CA LYS A 78 -14.26 6.77 17.60
C LYS A 78 -14.17 8.19 17.04
N TRP A 79 -13.57 8.37 15.87
CA TRP A 79 -13.33 9.68 15.26
C TRP A 79 -14.24 9.99 14.06
N ASP A 80 -15.26 9.17 13.78
CA ASP A 80 -16.20 9.40 12.66
C ASP A 80 -17.06 10.65 12.84
N THR A 81 -17.34 11.03 14.09
CA THR A 81 -18.25 12.12 14.45
C THR A 81 -17.56 13.46 14.73
N ILE A 82 -16.23 13.51 14.70
CA ILE A 82 -15.46 14.75 14.90
C ILE A 82 -15.46 15.61 13.63
N ASP A 83 -14.97 16.84 13.77
CA ASP A 83 -14.79 17.75 12.62
C ASP A 83 -14.02 17.03 11.49
N PRO A 84 -14.60 16.98 10.26
CA PRO A 84 -13.95 16.36 9.12
C PRO A 84 -12.54 16.89 8.80
N ALA A 85 -12.22 18.13 9.20
CA ALA A 85 -10.92 18.74 8.97
C ALA A 85 -9.78 18.11 9.80
N ILE A 86 -10.13 17.46 10.92
CA ILE A 86 -9.15 16.84 11.83
C ILE A 86 -9.29 15.32 11.94
N ARG A 87 -10.02 14.67 11.04
CA ARG A 87 -10.12 13.20 11.04
C ARG A 87 -8.76 12.54 10.77
N PRO A 88 -8.54 11.30 11.25
CA PRO A 88 -7.27 10.58 11.07
C PRO A 88 -6.77 10.54 9.62
N GLU A 89 -7.68 10.35 8.65
CA GLU A 89 -7.37 10.27 7.22
C GLU A 89 -6.75 11.58 6.68
N LYS A 90 -7.15 12.73 7.25
CA LYS A 90 -6.53 14.02 6.90
C LYS A 90 -5.06 14.09 7.31
N GLY A 91 -4.69 13.41 8.42
CA GLY A 91 -3.30 13.25 8.84
C GLY A 91 -2.48 12.48 7.79
N LEU A 92 -3.02 11.39 7.24
CA LEU A 92 -2.34 10.62 6.21
C LEU A 92 -2.15 11.41 4.90
N LEU A 93 -3.19 12.10 4.45
CA LEU A 93 -3.09 12.96 3.26
C LEU A 93 -2.05 14.07 3.46
N ALA A 94 -2.05 14.72 4.64
CA ALA A 94 -1.07 15.75 4.98
C ALA A 94 0.36 15.20 5.06
N LEU A 95 0.56 14.00 5.62
CA LEU A 95 1.86 13.32 5.68
C LEU A 95 2.39 13.03 4.28
N ARG A 96 1.58 12.43 3.40
CA ARG A 96 1.94 12.11 2.01
C ARG A 96 2.32 13.38 1.23
N ALA A 97 1.53 14.43 1.36
CA ALA A 97 1.82 15.73 0.74
C ALA A 97 3.10 16.35 1.31
N GLY A 98 3.26 16.38 2.64
CA GLY A 98 4.42 16.95 3.33
C GLY A 98 5.73 16.22 3.03
N MET A 99 5.68 14.91 2.79
CA MET A 99 6.82 14.10 2.36
C MET A 99 7.02 14.10 0.84
N GLY A 100 6.11 14.69 0.05
CA GLY A 100 6.19 14.72 -1.41
C GLY A 100 6.00 13.35 -2.07
N LEU A 101 5.20 12.46 -1.46
CA LEU A 101 4.98 11.10 -1.93
C LEU A 101 3.84 11.08 -2.95
N TYR A 102 4.14 10.82 -4.21
CA TYR A 102 3.18 10.86 -5.31
C TYR A 102 2.91 9.50 -5.98
N ALA A 103 3.75 8.51 -5.73
CA ALA A 103 3.63 7.18 -6.32
C ALA A 103 3.35 6.13 -5.24
N ASN A 104 2.24 5.44 -5.34
CA ASN A 104 1.90 4.32 -4.46
C ASN A 104 2.02 3.01 -5.24
N LEU A 105 2.85 2.10 -4.73
CA LEU A 105 3.08 0.79 -5.31
C LEU A 105 2.41 -0.26 -4.44
N ARG A 106 1.44 -0.99 -5.01
CA ARG A 106 0.69 -2.06 -4.35
C ARG A 106 0.86 -3.37 -5.13
N PRO A 107 1.70 -4.30 -4.66
CA PRO A 107 1.84 -5.60 -5.28
C PRO A 107 0.60 -6.46 -5.02
N ALA A 108 0.04 -7.05 -6.07
CA ALA A 108 -0.98 -8.09 -6.00
C ALA A 108 -0.32 -9.41 -6.38
N ARG A 109 0.14 -10.16 -5.38
CA ARG A 109 0.82 -11.44 -5.57
C ARG A 109 0.18 -12.51 -4.71
N LEU A 110 -0.32 -13.56 -5.36
CA LEU A 110 -0.77 -14.74 -4.65
C LEU A 110 0.43 -15.62 -4.30
N ILE A 111 0.64 -15.83 -3.02
CA ILE A 111 1.66 -16.73 -2.51
C ILE A 111 1.18 -18.18 -2.74
N PRO A 112 1.99 -19.07 -3.34
CA PRO A 112 1.55 -20.43 -3.69
C PRO A 112 0.91 -21.21 -2.53
N GLN A 113 1.42 -21.04 -1.31
CA GLN A 113 0.92 -21.68 -0.09
C GLN A 113 -0.48 -21.19 0.32
N LEU A 114 -0.96 -20.07 -0.25
CA LEU A 114 -2.28 -19.47 0.03
C LEU A 114 -3.24 -19.60 -1.16
N ARG A 115 -2.95 -20.48 -2.12
CA ARG A 115 -3.78 -20.70 -3.30
C ARG A 115 -5.26 -20.91 -2.97
N GLN A 116 -5.56 -21.65 -1.93
CA GLN A 116 -6.93 -21.95 -1.47
C GLN A 116 -7.65 -20.75 -0.84
N ALA A 117 -6.90 -19.74 -0.40
CA ALA A 117 -7.48 -18.52 0.17
C ALA A 117 -8.03 -17.57 -0.91
N SER A 118 -7.65 -17.74 -2.18
CA SER A 118 -8.21 -16.95 -3.29
C SER A 118 -9.68 -17.31 -3.52
N PRO A 119 -10.57 -16.32 -3.68
CA PRO A 119 -11.98 -16.56 -4.01
C PRO A 119 -12.19 -16.93 -5.48
N LEU A 120 -11.15 -16.86 -6.30
CA LEU A 120 -11.23 -17.17 -7.72
C LEU A 120 -11.25 -18.67 -7.97
N ARG A 121 -11.80 -19.06 -9.13
CA ARG A 121 -11.75 -20.45 -9.59
C ARG A 121 -10.30 -20.92 -9.73
N SER A 122 -10.07 -22.20 -9.43
CA SER A 122 -8.73 -22.80 -9.47
C SER A 122 -8.04 -22.69 -10.83
N ASP A 123 -8.79 -22.81 -11.95
CA ASP A 123 -8.25 -22.67 -13.31
C ASP A 123 -7.76 -21.24 -13.64
N ILE A 124 -8.26 -20.22 -12.94
CA ILE A 124 -7.76 -18.85 -13.01
C ILE A 124 -6.50 -18.70 -12.14
N VAL A 125 -6.59 -19.17 -10.91
CA VAL A 125 -5.49 -19.13 -9.92
C VAL A 125 -4.25 -19.85 -10.41
N ASP A 126 -4.42 -20.96 -11.12
CA ASP A 126 -3.34 -21.81 -11.67
C ASP A 126 -2.48 -21.10 -12.72
N ARG A 127 -3.00 -20.04 -13.34
CA ARG A 127 -2.23 -19.20 -14.27
C ARG A 127 -1.27 -18.26 -13.56
N GLY A 128 -1.39 -18.11 -12.23
CA GLY A 128 -0.63 -17.20 -11.40
C GLY A 128 -1.26 -15.80 -11.29
N ILE A 129 -1.05 -15.18 -10.15
CA ILE A 129 -1.43 -13.78 -9.88
C ILE A 129 -0.17 -13.09 -9.37
N ASP A 130 0.43 -12.23 -10.19
CA ASP A 130 1.60 -11.44 -9.82
C ASP A 130 1.68 -10.18 -10.70
N PHE A 131 1.07 -9.10 -10.23
CA PHE A 131 1.16 -7.81 -10.89
C PHE A 131 1.30 -6.66 -9.88
N MET A 132 1.77 -5.52 -10.35
CA MET A 132 1.96 -4.31 -9.55
C MET A 132 0.95 -3.24 -9.96
N VAL A 133 0.21 -2.68 -9.02
CA VAL A 133 -0.56 -1.46 -9.24
C VAL A 133 0.31 -0.26 -8.85
N VAL A 134 0.56 0.63 -9.81
CA VAL A 134 1.23 1.92 -9.65
C VAL A 134 0.16 3.01 -9.71
N ARG A 135 -0.22 3.50 -8.53
CA ARG A 135 -1.28 4.49 -8.30
C ARG A 135 -0.66 5.87 -8.11
N GLU A 136 -1.15 6.87 -8.82
CA GLU A 136 -0.91 8.28 -8.46
C GLU A 136 -1.55 8.56 -7.10
N LEU A 137 -0.92 9.38 -6.24
CA LEU A 137 -1.28 9.40 -4.83
C LEU A 137 -1.72 10.77 -4.30
N ILE A 138 -1.32 11.88 -4.93
CA ILE A 138 -1.54 13.25 -4.41
C ILE A 138 -2.23 14.19 -5.41
N GLY A 139 -2.98 13.61 -6.34
CA GLY A 139 -3.80 14.34 -7.31
C GLY A 139 -5.23 13.81 -7.38
N GLY A 140 -5.95 14.24 -8.39
CA GLY A 140 -7.30 13.79 -8.71
C GLY A 140 -8.35 14.21 -7.70
N ALA A 141 -9.41 13.40 -7.59
CA ALA A 141 -10.57 13.72 -6.76
C ALA A 141 -10.26 13.83 -5.25
N TYR A 142 -9.23 13.14 -4.75
CA TYR A 142 -8.86 13.20 -3.33
C TYR A 142 -8.24 14.54 -2.90
N PHE A 143 -7.62 15.27 -3.83
CA PHE A 143 -6.90 16.52 -3.58
C PHE A 143 -7.47 17.72 -4.34
N GLY A 144 -8.49 17.49 -5.16
CA GLY A 144 -9.21 18.54 -5.87
C GLY A 144 -10.07 19.39 -4.95
N GLU A 145 -10.75 20.36 -5.51
CA GLU A 145 -11.72 21.18 -4.79
C GLU A 145 -12.98 20.37 -4.48
N HIS A 146 -13.44 20.45 -3.24
CA HIS A 146 -14.65 19.82 -2.74
C HIS A 146 -15.66 20.91 -2.37
N HIS A 147 -16.87 20.87 -2.93
CA HIS A 147 -17.93 21.82 -2.65
C HIS A 147 -19.21 21.13 -2.24
N THR A 148 -19.82 21.62 -1.17
CA THR A 148 -21.18 21.27 -0.78
C THR A 148 -21.98 22.57 -0.66
N TRP A 149 -23.11 22.66 -1.36
CA TRP A 149 -23.96 23.85 -1.38
C TRP A 149 -25.44 23.48 -1.44
N GLU A 150 -26.28 24.48 -1.35
CA GLU A 150 -27.72 24.34 -1.55
C GLU A 150 -28.11 25.10 -2.81
N GLU A 151 -28.89 24.49 -3.70
CA GLU A 151 -29.43 25.09 -4.90
C GLU A 151 -30.91 24.71 -5.06
N ASN A 152 -31.77 25.70 -5.19
CA ASN A 152 -33.26 25.53 -5.32
C ASN A 152 -33.87 24.69 -4.18
N GLY A 153 -33.30 24.72 -2.96
CA GLY A 153 -33.78 23.97 -1.81
C GLY A 153 -33.31 22.50 -1.76
N GLU A 154 -32.36 22.14 -2.63
CA GLU A 154 -31.73 20.81 -2.67
C GLU A 154 -30.26 20.91 -2.32
N ALA A 155 -29.76 19.93 -1.55
CA ALA A 155 -28.33 19.81 -1.25
C ALA A 155 -27.58 19.30 -2.48
N CYS A 156 -26.51 20.01 -2.84
CA CYS A 156 -25.62 19.67 -3.96
C CYS A 156 -24.20 19.45 -3.46
N ALA A 157 -23.44 18.56 -4.10
CA ALA A 157 -22.03 18.33 -3.83
C ALA A 157 -21.25 18.08 -5.12
N SER A 158 -19.99 18.50 -5.15
CA SER A 158 -19.07 18.21 -6.26
C SER A 158 -17.65 18.01 -5.77
N ASP A 159 -16.91 17.14 -6.48
CA ASP A 159 -15.49 16.88 -6.28
C ASP A 159 -14.76 17.05 -7.61
N LEU A 160 -13.70 17.87 -7.63
CA LEU A 160 -12.92 18.15 -8.82
C LEU A 160 -11.84 17.11 -9.03
N MET A 161 -11.93 16.31 -10.10
CA MET A 161 -10.86 15.44 -10.56
C MET A 161 -9.98 16.19 -11.58
N ALA A 162 -8.88 16.77 -11.12
CA ALA A 162 -7.94 17.51 -11.97
C ALA A 162 -6.53 16.94 -11.88
N TYR A 163 -5.83 16.95 -13.01
CA TYR A 163 -4.43 16.56 -13.13
C TYR A 163 -3.67 17.53 -14.03
N ARG A 164 -2.45 17.86 -13.64
CA ARG A 164 -1.50 18.61 -14.47
C ARG A 164 -0.56 17.64 -15.18
N GLU A 165 -0.04 18.08 -16.32
CA GLU A 165 0.87 17.29 -17.14
C GLU A 165 2.07 16.73 -16.35
N HIS A 166 2.72 17.54 -15.50
CA HIS A 166 3.88 17.11 -14.73
C HIS A 166 3.52 16.04 -13.68
N GLU A 167 2.32 16.07 -13.09
CA GLU A 167 1.84 15.08 -12.14
C GLU A 167 1.64 13.73 -12.83
N ILE A 168 1.06 13.74 -14.02
CA ILE A 168 0.91 12.52 -14.81
C ILE A 168 2.27 11.99 -15.27
N ARG A 169 3.15 12.84 -15.80
CA ARG A 169 4.46 12.39 -16.30
C ARG A 169 5.32 11.76 -15.22
N ARG A 170 5.32 12.29 -13.98
CA ARG A 170 6.13 11.71 -12.89
C ARG A 170 5.67 10.32 -12.51
N ILE A 171 4.35 10.08 -12.41
CA ILE A 171 3.83 8.75 -12.07
C ILE A 171 4.00 7.76 -13.24
N LEU A 172 3.87 8.21 -14.50
CA LEU A 172 4.13 7.38 -15.66
C LEU A 172 5.58 6.89 -15.69
N ARG A 173 6.56 7.74 -15.37
CA ARG A 173 7.97 7.30 -15.26
C ARG A 173 8.13 6.17 -14.25
N VAL A 174 7.48 6.27 -13.09
CA VAL A 174 7.50 5.19 -12.08
C VAL A 174 6.87 3.91 -12.65
N GLY A 175 5.73 4.01 -13.34
CA GLY A 175 5.07 2.86 -13.97
C GLY A 175 5.96 2.18 -15.03
N PHE A 176 6.54 2.94 -15.93
CA PHE A 176 7.45 2.42 -16.96
C PHE A 176 8.73 1.81 -16.37
N GLN A 177 9.36 2.49 -15.40
CA GLN A 177 10.54 1.97 -14.71
C GLN A 177 10.24 0.68 -13.93
N THR A 178 9.04 0.58 -13.35
CA THR A 178 8.56 -0.64 -12.70
C THR A 178 8.40 -1.76 -13.74
N ALA A 179 7.78 -1.48 -14.89
CA ALA A 179 7.62 -2.46 -15.97
C ALA A 179 8.99 -2.93 -16.51
N MET A 180 9.96 -2.03 -16.68
CA MET A 180 11.32 -2.38 -17.11
C MET A 180 12.04 -3.36 -16.17
N LYS A 181 11.71 -3.31 -14.87
CA LYS A 181 12.26 -4.24 -13.83
C LYS A 181 11.47 -5.55 -13.72
N ARG A 182 10.34 -5.66 -14.40
CA ARG A 182 9.45 -6.84 -14.43
C ARG A 182 9.39 -7.44 -15.85
N ASN A 183 8.20 -7.82 -16.30
CA ASN A 183 8.02 -8.50 -17.59
C ASN A 183 7.79 -7.56 -18.78
N LYS A 184 8.09 -6.26 -18.61
CA LYS A 184 8.01 -5.22 -19.64
C LYS A 184 6.62 -5.05 -20.27
N ARG A 185 5.56 -5.28 -19.52
CA ARG A 185 4.17 -5.05 -19.93
C ARG A 185 3.51 -4.02 -19.02
N LEU A 186 2.98 -2.95 -19.61
CA LEU A 186 2.31 -1.86 -18.90
C LEU A 186 0.86 -1.73 -19.38
N CYS A 187 -0.09 -1.86 -18.46
CA CYS A 187 -1.49 -1.55 -18.69
C CYS A 187 -1.80 -0.16 -18.12
N SER A 188 -2.03 0.82 -18.98
CA SER A 188 -2.52 2.13 -18.55
C SER A 188 -4.04 2.10 -18.43
N VAL A 189 -4.53 2.40 -17.21
CA VAL A 189 -5.97 2.36 -16.90
C VAL A 189 -6.51 3.77 -16.71
N ASP A 190 -7.59 4.06 -17.43
CA ASP A 190 -8.23 5.37 -17.48
C ASP A 190 -9.73 5.28 -17.80
N LYS A 191 -10.40 6.43 -17.94
CA LYS A 191 -11.78 6.55 -18.44
C LYS A 191 -11.87 7.56 -19.60
N ALA A 192 -10.94 7.47 -20.56
CA ALA A 192 -10.76 8.46 -21.63
C ALA A 192 -11.96 8.57 -22.60
N ASN A 193 -12.88 7.61 -22.59
CA ASN A 193 -14.15 7.75 -23.34
C ASN A 193 -15.12 8.76 -22.72
N VAL A 194 -14.89 9.18 -21.45
CA VAL A 194 -15.78 10.13 -20.72
C VAL A 194 -15.02 11.33 -20.20
N LEU A 195 -13.85 11.12 -19.50
CA LEU A 195 -13.17 12.15 -18.72
C LEU A 195 -12.06 12.84 -19.51
N ASP A 196 -12.00 14.17 -19.47
CA ASP A 196 -10.91 14.93 -20.12
C ASP A 196 -9.58 14.75 -19.41
N SER A 197 -9.55 14.61 -18.09
CA SER A 197 -8.35 14.25 -17.34
C SER A 197 -7.76 12.91 -17.82
N SER A 198 -8.60 11.92 -18.10
CA SER A 198 -8.19 10.63 -18.65
C SER A 198 -7.75 10.71 -20.12
N LYS A 199 -8.31 11.62 -20.92
CA LYS A 199 -7.80 11.87 -22.29
C LYS A 199 -6.39 12.45 -22.25
N LEU A 200 -6.12 13.40 -21.35
CA LEU A 200 -4.77 13.93 -21.12
C LEU A 200 -3.82 12.82 -20.64
N TRP A 201 -4.27 11.99 -19.67
CA TRP A 201 -3.51 10.84 -19.19
C TRP A 201 -3.07 9.93 -20.34
N ARG A 202 -4.00 9.47 -21.15
CA ARG A 202 -3.72 8.57 -22.30
C ARG A 202 -2.78 9.19 -23.32
N LYS A 203 -2.93 10.49 -23.62
CA LYS A 203 -2.01 11.23 -24.49
C LYS A 203 -0.58 11.16 -23.94
N LEU A 204 -0.40 11.45 -22.65
CA LEU A 204 0.91 11.48 -22.00
C LEU A 204 1.53 10.08 -21.86
N VAL A 205 0.72 9.03 -21.69
CA VAL A 205 1.20 7.65 -21.75
C VAL A 205 1.83 7.34 -23.11
N ASN A 206 1.14 7.69 -24.20
CA ASN A 206 1.66 7.46 -25.57
C ASN A 206 2.94 8.23 -25.84
N GLU A 207 3.06 9.46 -25.34
CA GLU A 207 4.28 10.26 -25.46
C GLU A 207 5.43 9.65 -24.64
N THR A 208 5.17 9.25 -23.37
CA THR A 208 6.19 8.67 -22.50
C THR A 208 6.65 7.30 -23.00
N ALA A 209 5.78 6.52 -23.66
CA ALA A 209 6.12 5.21 -24.22
C ALA A 209 7.28 5.27 -25.23
N ALA A 210 7.47 6.40 -25.90
CA ALA A 210 8.59 6.60 -26.83
C ALA A 210 9.96 6.51 -26.14
N ASP A 211 10.04 6.85 -24.85
CA ASP A 211 11.28 6.76 -24.06
C ASP A 211 11.54 5.32 -23.56
N TYR A 212 10.57 4.41 -23.68
CA TYR A 212 10.63 3.03 -23.19
C TYR A 212 10.22 2.00 -24.27
N PRO A 213 10.94 1.92 -25.40
CA PRO A 213 10.54 1.10 -26.56
C PRO A 213 10.48 -0.40 -26.28
N GLU A 214 11.07 -0.86 -25.18
CA GLU A 214 11.03 -2.26 -24.77
C GLU A 214 9.75 -2.63 -24.00
N VAL A 215 8.94 -1.64 -23.58
CA VAL A 215 7.73 -1.88 -22.79
C VAL A 215 6.53 -1.98 -23.73
N GLU A 216 5.85 -3.11 -23.68
CA GLU A 216 4.56 -3.29 -24.34
C GLU A 216 3.49 -2.52 -23.58
N VAL A 217 2.89 -1.51 -24.22
CA VAL A 217 1.86 -0.66 -23.62
C VAL A 217 0.50 -1.01 -24.18
N ARG A 218 -0.48 -1.22 -23.28
CA ARG A 218 -1.89 -1.28 -23.67
C ARG A 218 -2.72 -0.32 -22.81
N HIS A 219 -3.83 0.13 -23.36
CA HIS A 219 -4.81 0.95 -22.65
C HIS A 219 -6.04 0.12 -22.31
N MET A 220 -6.59 0.36 -21.13
CA MET A 220 -7.84 -0.27 -20.70
C MET A 220 -8.71 0.76 -19.97
N TYR A 221 -10.02 0.73 -20.22
CA TYR A 221 -10.95 1.51 -19.39
C TYR A 221 -11.07 0.86 -18.00
N VAL A 222 -11.23 1.68 -16.98
CA VAL A 222 -11.23 1.23 -15.59
C VAL A 222 -12.29 0.16 -15.30
N ASP A 223 -13.49 0.32 -15.84
CA ASP A 223 -14.58 -0.66 -15.71
C ASP A 223 -14.24 -2.01 -16.34
N ASN A 224 -13.57 -2.02 -17.50
CA ASN A 224 -13.07 -3.25 -18.09
C ASN A 224 -11.90 -3.82 -17.29
N CYS A 225 -11.00 -2.98 -16.75
CA CYS A 225 -9.89 -3.44 -15.93
C CYS A 225 -10.39 -4.19 -14.67
N ALA A 226 -11.39 -3.65 -13.98
CA ALA A 226 -12.01 -4.30 -12.83
C ALA A 226 -12.55 -5.70 -13.20
N MET A 227 -13.28 -5.82 -14.31
CA MET A 227 -13.73 -7.14 -14.78
C MET A 227 -12.57 -8.10 -15.12
N GLN A 228 -11.50 -7.60 -15.72
CA GLN A 228 -10.36 -8.40 -16.15
C GLN A 228 -9.47 -8.84 -14.98
N ILE A 229 -9.35 -8.06 -13.91
CA ILE A 229 -8.64 -8.45 -12.67
C ILE A 229 -9.26 -9.74 -12.09
N VAL A 230 -10.58 -9.86 -12.10
CA VAL A 230 -11.28 -11.07 -11.62
C VAL A 230 -11.24 -12.21 -12.64
N ARG A 231 -11.36 -11.88 -13.94
CA ARG A 231 -11.50 -12.88 -15.01
C ARG A 231 -10.19 -13.54 -15.41
N ASP A 232 -9.12 -12.76 -15.52
CA ASP A 232 -7.80 -13.22 -15.93
C ASP A 232 -6.70 -12.29 -15.39
N PRO A 233 -6.37 -12.36 -14.08
CA PRO A 233 -5.34 -11.52 -13.47
C PRO A 233 -3.94 -11.79 -14.05
N SER A 234 -3.69 -12.97 -14.61
CA SER A 234 -2.38 -13.35 -15.15
C SER A 234 -1.94 -12.54 -16.38
N GLN A 235 -2.89 -11.85 -17.03
CA GLN A 235 -2.61 -10.97 -18.14
C GLN A 235 -1.88 -9.69 -17.74
N PHE A 236 -1.94 -9.29 -16.47
CA PHE A 236 -1.32 -8.07 -15.97
C PHE A 236 0.12 -8.31 -15.50
N ASP A 237 0.96 -7.27 -15.64
CA ASP A 237 2.31 -7.20 -15.09
C ASP A 237 2.45 -5.91 -14.27
N VAL A 238 2.24 -4.75 -14.90
CA VAL A 238 2.13 -3.47 -14.23
C VAL A 238 0.86 -2.75 -14.70
N ILE A 239 0.06 -2.28 -13.76
CA ILE A 239 -1.07 -1.38 -13.99
C ILE A 239 -0.63 0.01 -13.52
N VAL A 240 -0.74 1.04 -14.38
CA VAL A 240 -0.55 2.43 -13.97
C VAL A 240 -1.86 3.19 -14.13
N THR A 241 -2.25 3.93 -13.10
CA THR A 241 -3.54 4.63 -13.07
C THR A 241 -3.55 5.82 -12.11
N GLU A 242 -4.57 6.66 -12.23
CA GLU A 242 -4.81 7.80 -11.36
C GLU A 242 -5.26 7.37 -9.94
N ASN A 243 -5.44 8.34 -9.06
CA ASN A 243 -5.61 8.12 -7.62
C ASN A 243 -6.85 7.29 -7.28
N LEU A 244 -8.06 7.74 -7.66
CA LEU A 244 -9.32 7.09 -7.29
C LEU A 244 -9.44 5.70 -7.92
N PHE A 245 -9.12 5.56 -9.21
CA PHE A 245 -9.18 4.25 -9.88
C PHE A 245 -8.15 3.28 -9.32
N GLY A 246 -6.95 3.79 -8.99
CA GLY A 246 -5.89 2.99 -8.38
C GLY A 246 -6.24 2.48 -6.99
N ASP A 247 -6.98 3.26 -6.21
CA ASP A 247 -7.49 2.82 -4.91
C ASP A 247 -8.44 1.63 -5.07
N ILE A 248 -9.48 1.81 -5.87
CA ILE A 248 -10.52 0.79 -6.08
C ILE A 248 -9.92 -0.50 -6.65
N LEU A 249 -9.12 -0.39 -7.72
CA LEU A 249 -8.55 -1.56 -8.39
C LEU A 249 -7.53 -2.31 -7.53
N SER A 250 -6.76 -1.62 -6.70
CA SER A 250 -5.81 -2.29 -5.82
C SER A 250 -6.47 -3.00 -4.64
N ASP A 251 -7.60 -2.48 -4.15
CA ASP A 251 -8.38 -3.15 -3.12
C ASP A 251 -9.08 -4.39 -3.68
N GLU A 252 -9.62 -4.32 -4.90
CA GLU A 252 -10.12 -5.50 -5.64
C GLU A 252 -9.00 -6.53 -5.84
N ALA A 253 -7.81 -6.08 -6.29
CA ALA A 253 -6.64 -6.94 -6.47
C ALA A 253 -6.20 -7.62 -5.16
N SER A 254 -6.38 -6.97 -4.02
CA SER A 254 -6.08 -7.55 -2.72
C SER A 254 -6.97 -8.75 -2.39
N GLN A 255 -8.26 -8.66 -2.72
CA GLN A 255 -9.23 -9.72 -2.43
C GLN A 255 -8.95 -10.98 -3.23
N ILE A 256 -8.51 -10.87 -4.48
CA ILE A 256 -8.21 -12.03 -5.30
C ILE A 256 -6.94 -12.78 -4.88
N THR A 257 -6.08 -12.17 -4.06
CA THR A 257 -4.86 -12.81 -3.51
C THR A 257 -5.07 -13.51 -2.18
N GLY A 258 -6.30 -13.49 -1.65
CA GLY A 258 -6.72 -14.31 -0.50
C GLY A 258 -6.95 -13.54 0.79
N SER A 259 -6.19 -12.51 1.11
CA SER A 259 -6.44 -11.65 2.28
C SER A 259 -5.77 -10.30 2.14
N ILE A 260 -6.51 -9.25 2.52
CA ILE A 260 -5.99 -7.89 2.65
C ILE A 260 -4.86 -7.78 3.68
N GLY A 261 -4.85 -8.67 4.69
CA GLY A 261 -3.80 -8.76 5.72
C GLY A 261 -2.43 -9.20 5.19
N MET A 262 -2.36 -9.65 3.93
CA MET A 262 -1.13 -10.10 3.28
C MET A 262 -0.43 -9.01 2.45
N ILE A 263 -1.09 -7.90 2.17
CA ILE A 263 -0.65 -6.97 1.13
C ILE A 263 0.07 -5.76 1.72
N PRO A 264 1.35 -5.57 1.39
CA PRO A 264 2.08 -4.35 1.70
C PRO A 264 1.79 -3.26 0.66
N SER A 265 2.13 -2.02 1.00
CA SER A 265 2.23 -0.94 0.03
C SER A 265 3.41 -0.03 0.32
N SER A 266 3.88 0.68 -0.70
CA SER A 266 4.85 1.74 -0.55
C SER A 266 4.36 3.02 -1.19
N SER A 267 4.54 4.15 -0.50
CA SER A 267 4.32 5.48 -1.04
C SER A 267 5.68 6.15 -1.22
N MET A 268 6.01 6.57 -2.44
CA MET A 268 7.32 7.05 -2.82
C MET A 268 7.21 8.40 -3.52
N GLY A 269 8.27 9.22 -3.38
CA GLY A 269 8.43 10.49 -4.06
C GLY A 269 9.75 10.54 -4.84
N ASP A 270 10.29 11.75 -4.99
CA ASP A 270 11.63 11.92 -5.51
C ASP A 270 12.66 11.50 -4.45
N GLY A 271 13.68 10.73 -4.86
CA GLY A 271 14.71 10.20 -3.97
C GLY A 271 14.37 8.84 -3.37
N THR A 272 14.96 8.53 -2.23
CA THR A 272 14.89 7.19 -1.60
C THR A 272 13.92 7.11 -0.42
N ARG A 273 13.52 8.25 0.16
CA ARG A 273 12.61 8.28 1.30
C ARG A 273 11.22 7.82 0.88
N GLY A 274 10.64 6.89 1.65
CA GLY A 274 9.31 6.36 1.41
C GLY A 274 8.51 6.20 2.70
N LEU A 275 7.22 5.96 2.52
CA LEU A 275 6.26 5.56 3.55
C LEU A 275 5.78 4.15 3.20
N TYR A 276 5.89 3.22 4.15
CA TYR A 276 5.57 1.81 3.95
C TYR A 276 4.51 1.38 4.94
N GLU A 277 3.44 0.79 4.42
CA GLU A 277 2.25 0.45 5.21
C GLU A 277 1.55 -0.79 4.65
N PRO A 278 0.82 -1.58 5.45
CA PRO A 278 -0.14 -2.54 4.90
C PRO A 278 -1.31 -1.77 4.27
N ILE A 279 -2.04 -2.39 3.34
CA ILE A 279 -3.18 -1.71 2.69
C ILE A 279 -4.47 -1.75 3.51
N HIS A 280 -4.56 -2.62 4.52
CA HIS A 280 -5.74 -2.75 5.37
C HIS A 280 -5.88 -1.61 6.38
N GLY A 281 -7.09 -1.42 6.91
CA GLY A 281 -7.37 -0.44 7.96
C GLY A 281 -7.01 -0.92 9.36
N SER A 282 -7.44 -0.16 10.36
CA SER A 282 -7.12 -0.36 11.78
C SER A 282 -7.88 -1.51 12.47
N ALA A 283 -8.92 -2.07 11.85
CA ALA A 283 -9.72 -3.19 12.34
C ALA A 283 -9.97 -3.16 13.89
N PRO A 284 -10.63 -2.12 14.39
CA PRO A 284 -10.76 -1.88 15.83
C PRO A 284 -11.54 -2.97 16.55
N ASP A 285 -12.36 -3.72 15.83
CA ASP A 285 -13.14 -4.85 16.34
C ASP A 285 -12.28 -6.05 16.77
N ILE A 286 -11.09 -6.20 16.22
CA ILE A 286 -10.14 -7.28 16.55
C ILE A 286 -8.90 -6.81 17.29
N ALA A 287 -8.74 -5.52 17.53
CA ALA A 287 -7.59 -4.94 18.21
C ALA A 287 -7.39 -5.53 19.63
N GLY A 288 -6.15 -5.89 19.95
CA GLY A 288 -5.77 -6.47 21.24
C GLY A 288 -6.24 -7.90 21.48
N LYS A 289 -6.78 -8.59 20.46
CA LYS A 289 -7.22 -9.99 20.56
C LYS A 289 -6.19 -11.01 20.10
N ASP A 290 -5.02 -10.57 19.66
CA ASP A 290 -3.94 -11.42 19.10
C ASP A 290 -4.41 -12.30 17.92
N ILE A 291 -5.28 -11.77 17.05
CA ILE A 291 -5.78 -12.48 15.87
C ILE A 291 -5.47 -11.77 14.54
N ALA A 292 -4.93 -10.55 14.59
CA ALA A 292 -4.54 -9.80 13.41
C ALA A 292 -3.42 -10.51 12.64
N ASN A 293 -3.42 -10.37 11.31
CA ASN A 293 -2.35 -10.88 10.46
C ASN A 293 -1.22 -9.85 10.35
N PRO A 294 0.00 -10.12 10.86
CA PRO A 294 1.11 -9.16 10.80
C PRO A 294 1.88 -9.18 9.48
N ILE A 295 1.57 -10.12 8.57
CA ILE A 295 2.41 -10.38 7.38
C ILE A 295 2.44 -9.17 6.45
N GLY A 296 1.30 -8.47 6.24
CA GLY A 296 1.27 -7.26 5.43
C GLY A 296 2.23 -6.19 5.92
N MET A 297 2.30 -5.98 7.25
CA MET A 297 3.22 -5.03 7.87
C MET A 297 4.68 -5.48 7.77
N ILE A 298 4.96 -6.77 7.97
CA ILE A 298 6.30 -7.35 7.79
C ILE A 298 6.77 -7.21 6.35
N LEU A 299 5.90 -7.49 5.37
CA LEU A 299 6.21 -7.31 3.94
C LEU A 299 6.36 -5.82 3.56
N ALA A 300 5.64 -4.90 4.21
CA ALA A 300 5.85 -3.46 4.04
C ALA A 300 7.25 -3.05 4.54
N ALA A 301 7.71 -3.61 5.66
CA ALA A 301 9.08 -3.42 6.12
C ALA A 301 10.12 -4.02 5.15
N ALA A 302 9.84 -5.16 4.53
CA ALA A 302 10.70 -5.72 3.47
C ALA A 302 10.76 -4.80 2.24
N MET A 303 9.62 -4.20 1.82
CA MET A 303 9.64 -3.19 0.75
C MET A 303 10.46 -1.95 1.12
N MET A 304 10.40 -1.50 2.39
CA MET A 304 11.24 -0.41 2.89
C MET A 304 12.72 -0.74 2.77
N LEU A 305 13.15 -1.92 3.20
CA LEU A 305 14.53 -2.39 3.07
C LEU A 305 14.98 -2.35 1.59
N ARG A 306 14.14 -2.81 0.67
CA ARG A 306 14.45 -2.90 -0.76
C ARG A 306 14.51 -1.55 -1.46
N TYR A 307 13.52 -0.68 -1.23
CA TYR A 307 13.32 0.51 -2.05
C TYR A 307 13.92 1.78 -1.42
N SER A 308 13.86 1.94 -0.10
CA SER A 308 14.40 3.12 0.59
C SER A 308 15.82 2.92 1.10
N LEU A 309 16.13 1.75 1.63
CA LEU A 309 17.40 1.53 2.34
C LEU A 309 18.48 0.85 1.49
N ASP A 310 18.16 0.45 0.25
CA ASP A 310 19.04 -0.28 -0.67
C ASP A 310 19.63 -1.58 -0.06
N MET A 311 18.74 -2.34 0.57
CA MET A 311 19.02 -3.61 1.26
C MET A 311 18.22 -4.77 0.63
N PRO A 312 18.46 -5.15 -0.64
CA PRO A 312 17.63 -6.14 -1.34
C PRO A 312 17.81 -7.57 -0.80
N LYS A 313 18.97 -7.91 -0.26
CA LYS A 313 19.23 -9.26 0.33
C LYS A 313 18.50 -9.43 1.66
N GLU A 314 18.46 -8.39 2.45
CA GLU A 314 17.75 -8.32 3.71
C GLU A 314 16.23 -8.40 3.49
N ALA A 315 15.73 -7.67 2.50
CA ALA A 315 14.33 -7.77 2.07
C ALA A 315 13.97 -9.18 1.61
N GLU A 316 14.80 -9.79 0.79
CA GLU A 316 14.60 -11.16 0.31
C GLU A 316 14.60 -12.18 1.46
N ALA A 317 15.48 -12.04 2.44
CA ALA A 317 15.50 -12.91 3.62
C ALA A 317 14.20 -12.83 4.41
N MET A 318 13.64 -11.62 4.57
CA MET A 318 12.35 -11.41 5.23
C MET A 318 11.18 -12.03 4.43
N GLU A 319 11.15 -11.84 3.11
CA GLU A 319 10.15 -12.42 2.21
C GLU A 319 10.21 -13.97 2.22
N GLN A 320 11.42 -14.54 2.23
CA GLN A 320 11.64 -15.99 2.33
C GLN A 320 11.21 -16.53 3.70
N ALA A 321 11.43 -15.79 4.79
CA ALA A 321 10.98 -16.18 6.13
C ALA A 321 9.45 -16.23 6.22
N VAL A 322 8.73 -15.29 5.60
CA VAL A 322 7.27 -15.34 5.47
C VAL A 322 6.85 -16.59 4.69
N SER A 323 7.44 -16.86 3.54
CA SER A 323 7.15 -18.08 2.76
C SER A 323 7.38 -19.35 3.58
N ALA A 324 8.50 -19.44 4.31
CA ALA A 324 8.84 -20.62 5.12
C ALA A 324 7.85 -20.81 6.30
N ALA A 325 7.38 -19.74 6.91
CA ALA A 325 6.34 -19.84 7.95
C ALA A 325 5.02 -20.39 7.37
N LEU A 326 4.63 -19.94 6.17
CA LEU A 326 3.45 -20.45 5.46
C LEU A 326 3.63 -21.89 4.98
N GLU A 327 4.83 -22.29 4.54
CA GLU A 327 5.16 -23.69 4.17
C GLU A 327 5.09 -24.61 5.38
N ALA A 328 5.46 -24.12 6.58
CA ALA A 328 5.28 -24.86 7.83
C ALA A 328 3.83 -25.02 8.27
N GLY A 329 2.85 -24.52 7.49
CA GLY A 329 1.43 -24.64 7.76
C GLY A 329 0.86 -23.57 8.70
N LEU A 330 1.66 -22.56 9.08
CA LEU A 330 1.16 -21.50 9.97
C LEU A 330 0.19 -20.58 9.21
N ARG A 331 -0.96 -20.29 9.82
CA ARG A 331 -2.01 -19.45 9.24
C ARG A 331 -2.63 -18.58 10.34
N THR A 332 -2.84 -17.31 10.08
CA THR A 332 -3.68 -16.44 10.89
C THR A 332 -5.15 -16.65 10.57
N ALA A 333 -6.05 -16.08 11.36
CA ALA A 333 -7.50 -16.33 11.27
C ALA A 333 -8.11 -15.98 9.89
N ASP A 334 -7.54 -15.01 9.19
CA ASP A 334 -7.99 -14.53 7.87
C ASP A 334 -7.56 -15.41 6.69
N ILE A 335 -6.56 -16.28 6.89
CA ILE A 335 -5.98 -17.15 5.85
C ILE A 335 -5.99 -18.64 6.23
N VAL A 336 -6.61 -19.00 7.36
CA VAL A 336 -6.71 -20.39 7.79
C VAL A 336 -7.76 -21.14 6.97
N GLU A 337 -7.46 -22.37 6.61
CA GLU A 337 -8.40 -23.25 5.92
C GLU A 337 -9.40 -23.92 6.89
N PRO A 338 -10.59 -24.29 6.42
CA PRO A 338 -11.56 -25.01 7.25
C PRO A 338 -10.96 -26.28 7.87
N GLY A 339 -11.06 -26.41 9.20
CA GLY A 339 -10.55 -27.56 9.95
C GLY A 339 -9.10 -27.43 10.43
N GLN A 340 -8.40 -26.36 10.08
CA GLN A 340 -7.09 -26.01 10.64
C GLN A 340 -7.23 -25.06 11.83
N THR A 341 -6.19 -24.98 12.66
CA THR A 341 -6.13 -24.06 13.80
C THR A 341 -5.30 -22.84 13.42
N ALA A 342 -5.86 -21.64 13.60
CA ALA A 342 -5.16 -20.39 13.40
C ALA A 342 -4.14 -20.14 14.53
N VAL A 343 -3.04 -19.47 14.18
CA VAL A 343 -2.09 -18.88 15.12
C VAL A 343 -2.40 -17.39 15.34
N GLY A 344 -1.99 -16.85 16.48
CA GLY A 344 -2.14 -15.43 16.79
C GLY A 344 -1.11 -14.56 16.07
N CYS A 345 -1.31 -13.24 16.15
CA CYS A 345 -0.43 -12.22 15.60
C CYS A 345 1.01 -12.38 16.12
N VAL A 346 1.16 -12.50 17.45
CA VAL A 346 2.45 -12.65 18.13
C VAL A 346 3.15 -13.94 17.69
N ALA A 347 2.43 -15.06 17.67
CA ALA A 347 3.00 -16.35 17.28
C ALA A 347 3.47 -16.35 15.81
N MET A 348 2.72 -15.71 14.90
CA MET A 348 3.10 -15.57 13.50
C MET A 348 4.36 -14.71 13.36
N GLY A 349 4.43 -13.56 14.04
CA GLY A 349 5.59 -12.67 14.00
C GLY A 349 6.87 -13.34 14.50
N HIS A 350 6.82 -14.04 15.64
CA HIS A 350 7.94 -14.83 16.17
C HIS A 350 8.36 -15.92 15.20
N ALA A 351 7.40 -16.68 14.66
CA ALA A 351 7.72 -17.73 13.70
C ALA A 351 8.42 -17.23 12.44
N ILE A 352 8.08 -16.02 11.97
CA ILE A 352 8.77 -15.38 10.84
C ILE A 352 10.18 -14.92 11.26
N ALA A 353 10.31 -14.22 12.40
CA ALA A 353 11.59 -13.72 12.87
C ALA A 353 12.63 -14.84 13.12
N GLU A 354 12.21 -15.99 13.64
CA GLU A 354 13.04 -17.16 13.85
C GLU A 354 13.56 -17.83 12.54
N ARG A 355 12.93 -17.50 11.41
CA ARG A 355 13.29 -18.03 10.08
C ARG A 355 14.13 -17.08 9.25
N ILE A 356 14.33 -15.86 9.72
CA ILE A 356 15.25 -14.90 9.14
C ILE A 356 16.69 -15.32 9.44
#